data_252c7b9061283bf86099ed88aeba5ee0
#
_entry.id   252c7b9061283bf86099ed88aeba5ee0
#
_cell.length_a   1.000
_cell.length_b   1.000
_cell.length_c   1.000
_cell.angle_alpha   90.00
_cell.angle_beta   90.00
_cell.angle_gamma   90.00
#
_symmetry.space_group_name_H-M   'P 1'
#
loop_
_entity.id
_entity.type
_entity.pdbx_description
1 polymer ?
#
loop_
_entity_poly.entity_id
_entity_poly.type
_entity_poly.pdbx_seq_one_letter_code
_entity_poly.pdbx_strand_id
1 'polypeptide(L)'
;MRPALATVCSLEAPLETILEDYAAGHCDAVDLWLGQADAFLTRHDVAALRERLARHGIAPVAASFQGGLLTSQGDARREHWSLFERRLTLCRDLGIPVLVVAGDAFGPLDPQDLGRLSASLVEAAKRGADAGVRLALEFDARASFPNNLQSAVALVEDVGSPALGVCLDWFHYTVGPSKPLDLLLLTTEMLAHVQVSDIADVPREMAGDSDRILPGEGSAPPDDLVRRLHEIGYRGAVAVELQNPALWRIPPRQFGEIAFTAVRRMLGQASM
;
A
#
# COMPACT_ATOMS: atom_id res chain seq x y z
N MET A 1 8.43 -3.85 -13.85
CA MET A 1 7.41 -3.65 -12.80
C MET A 1 6.47 -4.84 -12.79
N ARG A 2 6.03 -5.27 -11.61
CA ARG A 2 5.08 -6.39 -11.45
C ARG A 2 3.68 -5.82 -11.17
N PRO A 3 2.67 -6.06 -12.02
CA PRO A 3 1.30 -5.68 -11.75
C PRO A 3 0.76 -6.51 -10.58
N ALA A 4 -0.04 -5.88 -9.72
CA ALA A 4 -0.67 -6.51 -8.56
C ALA A 4 -2.04 -5.89 -8.27
N LEU A 5 -2.87 -6.57 -7.49
CA LEU A 5 -4.13 -6.05 -6.97
C LEU A 5 -4.12 -6.06 -5.44
N ALA A 6 -4.53 -4.97 -4.83
CA ALA A 6 -4.79 -4.96 -3.40
C ALA A 6 -6.11 -5.69 -3.09
N THR A 7 -6.08 -6.58 -2.09
CA THR A 7 -7.29 -7.38 -1.78
C THR A 7 -8.41 -6.53 -1.19
N VAL A 8 -8.12 -5.31 -0.70
CA VAL A 8 -9.12 -4.32 -0.27
C VAL A 8 -10.08 -3.90 -1.38
N CYS A 9 -9.68 -4.05 -2.65
CA CYS A 9 -10.55 -3.75 -3.78
C CYS A 9 -11.81 -4.65 -3.85
N SER A 10 -11.83 -5.75 -3.10
CA SER A 10 -12.98 -6.65 -2.97
C SER A 10 -13.30 -6.89 -1.49
N LEU A 11 -13.36 -5.81 -0.70
CA LEU A 11 -13.41 -5.85 0.77
C LEU A 11 -14.59 -6.65 1.35
N GLU A 12 -15.73 -6.70 0.65
CA GLU A 12 -16.93 -7.41 1.09
C GLU A 12 -16.85 -8.93 0.90
N ALA A 13 -15.88 -9.42 0.11
CA ALA A 13 -15.71 -10.85 -0.13
C ALA A 13 -14.72 -11.49 0.86
N PRO A 14 -14.90 -12.78 1.22
CA PRO A 14 -13.91 -13.52 2.00
C PRO A 14 -12.56 -13.60 1.28
N LEU A 15 -11.45 -13.53 2.03
CA LEU A 15 -10.10 -13.54 1.45
C LEU A 15 -9.86 -14.78 0.56
N GLU A 16 -10.33 -15.94 0.99
CA GLU A 16 -10.20 -17.18 0.23
C GLU A 16 -10.86 -17.11 -1.15
N THR A 17 -12.04 -16.47 -1.24
CA THR A 17 -12.76 -16.24 -2.50
C THR A 17 -11.99 -15.24 -3.38
N ILE A 18 -11.48 -14.17 -2.78
CA ILE A 18 -10.69 -13.17 -3.52
C ILE A 18 -9.46 -13.81 -4.17
N LEU A 19 -8.71 -14.63 -3.42
CA LEU A 19 -7.50 -15.29 -3.95
C LEU A 19 -7.84 -16.24 -5.11
N GLU A 20 -8.88 -17.05 -4.98
CA GLU A 20 -9.35 -17.94 -6.05
C GLU A 20 -9.78 -17.17 -7.29
N ASP A 21 -10.62 -16.15 -7.11
CA ASP A 21 -11.23 -15.38 -8.19
C ASP A 21 -10.21 -14.47 -8.91
N TYR A 22 -9.28 -13.86 -8.16
CA TYR A 22 -8.20 -13.06 -8.74
C TYR A 22 -7.26 -13.93 -9.58
N ALA A 23 -6.91 -15.13 -9.09
CA ALA A 23 -6.13 -16.08 -9.86
C ALA A 23 -6.84 -16.52 -11.14
N ALA A 24 -8.16 -16.78 -11.07
CA ALA A 24 -8.97 -17.08 -12.25
C ALA A 24 -9.00 -15.91 -13.24
N GLY A 25 -8.87 -14.66 -12.77
CA GLY A 25 -8.69 -13.45 -13.57
C GLY A 25 -7.23 -13.18 -13.99
N HIS A 26 -6.35 -14.18 -13.90
CA HIS A 26 -4.92 -14.13 -14.28
C HIS A 26 -4.04 -13.21 -13.39
N CYS A 27 -4.55 -12.74 -12.25
CA CYS A 27 -3.73 -12.01 -11.28
C CYS A 27 -2.84 -13.00 -10.52
N ASP A 28 -1.54 -12.78 -10.57
CA ASP A 28 -0.52 -13.64 -9.93
C ASP A 28 0.18 -12.95 -8.74
N ALA A 29 -0.22 -11.72 -8.40
CA ALA A 29 0.37 -10.95 -7.31
C ALA A 29 -0.66 -10.09 -6.57
N VAL A 30 -0.60 -10.09 -5.24
CA VAL A 30 -1.51 -9.28 -4.41
C VAL A 30 -0.76 -8.43 -3.39
N ASP A 31 -1.30 -7.24 -3.12
CA ASP A 31 -1.10 -6.50 -1.90
C ASP A 31 -2.17 -6.96 -0.89
N LEU A 32 -1.73 -7.64 0.16
CA LEU A 32 -2.63 -8.31 1.10
C LEU A 32 -3.18 -7.31 2.12
N TRP A 33 -4.49 -7.04 2.08
CA TRP A 33 -5.13 -6.21 3.09
C TRP A 33 -5.13 -6.92 4.45
N LEU A 34 -4.44 -6.35 5.43
CA LEU A 34 -4.21 -6.98 6.74
C LEU A 34 -5.49 -7.22 7.53
N GLY A 35 -6.51 -6.37 7.37
CA GLY A 35 -7.81 -6.62 8.00
C GLY A 35 -8.50 -7.90 7.52
N GLN A 36 -8.39 -8.23 6.22
CA GLN A 36 -8.91 -9.48 5.67
C GLN A 36 -8.06 -10.68 6.10
N ALA A 37 -6.73 -10.50 6.18
CA ALA A 37 -5.83 -11.54 6.70
C ALA A 37 -6.12 -11.82 8.18
N ASP A 38 -6.26 -10.79 9.00
CA ASP A 38 -6.63 -10.93 10.41
C ASP A 38 -7.97 -11.67 10.56
N ALA A 39 -8.99 -11.31 9.76
CA ALA A 39 -10.29 -11.98 9.76
C ALA A 39 -10.19 -13.47 9.32
N PHE A 40 -9.38 -13.79 8.32
CA PHE A 40 -9.11 -15.16 7.90
C PHE A 40 -8.45 -15.97 9.05
N LEU A 41 -7.47 -15.37 9.71
CA LEU A 41 -6.71 -16.02 10.81
C LEU A 41 -7.51 -16.21 12.09
N THR A 42 -8.72 -15.66 12.21
CA THR A 42 -9.63 -16.03 13.32
C THR A 42 -10.17 -17.45 13.20
N ARG A 43 -10.18 -18.03 11.99
CA ARG A 43 -10.75 -19.34 11.68
C ARG A 43 -9.72 -20.35 11.15
N HIS A 44 -8.57 -19.87 10.71
CA HIS A 44 -7.52 -20.64 10.08
C HIS A 44 -6.16 -20.21 10.62
N ASP A 45 -5.13 -21.00 10.37
CA ASP A 45 -3.75 -20.65 10.70
C ASP A 45 -2.98 -20.06 9.49
N VAL A 46 -1.77 -19.60 9.73
CA VAL A 46 -0.89 -19.02 8.70
C VAL A 46 -0.50 -20.06 7.63
N ALA A 47 -0.41 -21.35 8.02
CA ALA A 47 -0.10 -22.43 7.08
C ALA A 47 -1.22 -22.59 6.04
N ALA A 48 -2.48 -22.50 6.47
CA ALA A 48 -3.63 -22.54 5.56
C ALA A 48 -3.65 -21.35 4.59
N LEU A 49 -3.27 -20.14 5.03
CA LEU A 49 -3.17 -18.99 4.14
C LEU A 49 -2.04 -19.16 3.12
N ARG A 50 -0.87 -19.64 3.58
CA ARG A 50 0.25 -19.95 2.68
C ARG A 50 -0.12 -21.01 1.64
N GLU A 51 -0.82 -22.07 2.05
CA GLU A 51 -1.29 -23.10 1.12
C GLU A 51 -2.24 -22.54 0.06
N ARG A 52 -3.17 -21.64 0.45
CA ARG A 52 -4.09 -21.01 -0.53
C ARG A 52 -3.36 -20.15 -1.53
N LEU A 53 -2.45 -19.28 -1.07
CA LEU A 53 -1.61 -18.47 -1.94
C LEU A 53 -0.83 -19.36 -2.93
N ALA A 54 -0.20 -20.42 -2.44
CA ALA A 54 0.56 -21.34 -3.28
C ALA A 54 -0.33 -22.12 -4.26
N ARG A 55 -1.49 -22.61 -3.81
CA ARG A 55 -2.46 -23.34 -4.65
C ARG A 55 -2.94 -22.53 -5.84
N HIS A 56 -3.15 -21.23 -5.65
CA HIS A 56 -3.60 -20.32 -6.71
C HIS A 56 -2.46 -19.64 -7.46
N GLY A 57 -1.20 -19.91 -7.12
CA GLY A 57 -0.04 -19.30 -7.75
C GLY A 57 0.10 -17.79 -7.50
N ILE A 58 -0.50 -17.28 -6.41
CA ILE A 58 -0.47 -15.86 -6.06
C ILE A 58 0.70 -15.56 -5.13
N ALA A 59 1.54 -14.61 -5.51
CA ALA A 59 2.58 -14.08 -4.66
C ALA A 59 2.06 -12.86 -3.86
N PRO A 60 2.14 -12.87 -2.51
CA PRO A 60 1.89 -11.68 -1.73
C PRO A 60 3.11 -10.76 -1.82
N VAL A 61 2.97 -9.63 -2.54
CA VAL A 61 4.09 -8.70 -2.83
C VAL A 61 4.21 -7.58 -1.80
N ALA A 62 3.13 -7.27 -1.12
CA ALA A 62 3.06 -6.35 0.01
C ALA A 62 1.92 -6.76 0.95
N ALA A 63 1.92 -6.17 2.15
CA ALA A 63 0.79 -6.20 3.07
C ALA A 63 0.43 -4.77 3.49
N SER A 64 -0.85 -4.40 3.37
CA SER A 64 -1.38 -3.08 3.70
C SER A 64 -2.49 -3.18 4.72
N PHE A 65 -2.54 -2.31 5.66
CA PHE A 65 -1.55 -1.37 6.16
C PHE A 65 -1.43 -1.47 7.67
N GLN A 66 -0.31 -1.01 8.24
CA GLN A 66 -0.12 -0.89 9.68
C GLN A 66 -0.24 0.56 10.11
N GLY A 67 -1.34 0.92 10.78
CA GLY A 67 -1.53 2.22 11.41
C GLY A 67 -1.15 2.24 12.90
N GLY A 68 -1.22 3.42 13.50
CA GLY A 68 -1.09 3.66 14.94
C GLY A 68 0.33 3.65 15.50
N LEU A 69 1.36 3.57 14.67
CA LEU A 69 2.75 3.53 15.16
C LEU A 69 3.31 4.91 15.50
N LEU A 70 2.90 5.95 14.77
CA LEU A 70 3.62 7.21 14.74
C LEU A 70 3.35 8.08 15.96
N THR A 71 2.09 8.28 16.31
CA THR A 71 1.68 9.26 17.35
C THR A 71 0.96 8.64 18.55
N SER A 72 0.59 7.36 18.49
CA SER A 72 -0.10 6.70 19.60
C SER A 72 0.72 6.71 20.90
N GLN A 73 0.04 6.81 22.04
CA GLN A 73 0.65 6.88 23.37
C GLN A 73 -0.07 5.92 24.35
N GLY A 74 0.56 5.68 25.49
CA GLY A 74 -0.01 4.87 26.56
C GLY A 74 -0.36 3.44 26.14
N ASP A 75 -1.56 2.98 26.49
CA ASP A 75 -2.05 1.64 26.18
C ASP A 75 -2.23 1.42 24.69
N ALA A 76 -2.79 2.38 23.97
CA ALA A 76 -2.96 2.32 22.53
C ALA A 76 -1.62 2.09 21.81
N ARG A 77 -0.55 2.74 22.26
CA ARG A 77 0.80 2.51 21.71
C ARG A 77 1.24 1.06 21.93
N ARG A 78 1.04 0.52 23.12
CA ARG A 78 1.41 -0.88 23.41
C ARG A 78 0.64 -1.87 22.51
N GLU A 79 -0.64 -1.63 22.30
CA GLU A 79 -1.49 -2.45 21.45
C GLU A 79 -1.07 -2.39 19.99
N HIS A 80 -0.85 -1.19 19.42
CA HIS A 80 -0.44 -1.01 18.04
C HIS A 80 0.94 -1.64 17.78
N TRP A 81 1.89 -1.47 18.71
CA TRP A 81 3.21 -2.06 18.56
C TRP A 81 3.19 -3.59 18.71
N SER A 82 2.36 -4.12 19.59
CA SER A 82 2.14 -5.58 19.68
C SER A 82 1.49 -6.14 18.41
N LEU A 83 0.53 -5.42 17.83
CA LEU A 83 -0.07 -5.78 16.54
C LEU A 83 0.97 -5.74 15.42
N PHE A 84 1.81 -4.70 15.38
CA PHE A 84 2.88 -4.57 14.40
C PHE A 84 3.85 -5.76 14.44
N GLU A 85 4.27 -6.20 15.63
CA GLU A 85 5.13 -7.37 15.77
C GLU A 85 4.48 -8.67 15.25
N ARG A 86 3.20 -8.86 15.52
CA ARG A 86 2.45 -9.99 14.95
C ARG A 86 2.38 -9.93 13.44
N ARG A 87 2.19 -8.74 12.87
CA ARG A 87 2.12 -8.52 11.42
C ARG A 87 3.48 -8.67 10.73
N LEU A 88 4.57 -8.25 11.36
CA LEU A 88 5.93 -8.56 10.89
C LEU A 88 6.18 -10.07 10.88
N THR A 89 5.76 -10.78 11.94
CA THR A 89 5.84 -12.24 11.99
C THR A 89 5.02 -12.87 10.84
N LEU A 90 3.80 -12.41 10.61
CA LEU A 90 2.96 -12.86 9.51
C LEU A 90 3.62 -12.62 8.15
N CYS A 91 4.16 -11.43 7.92
CA CYS A 91 4.88 -11.10 6.68
C CYS A 91 6.06 -12.04 6.45
N ARG A 92 6.90 -12.25 7.46
CA ARG A 92 8.02 -13.18 7.39
C ARG A 92 7.55 -14.60 7.07
N ASP A 93 6.52 -15.08 7.77
CA ASP A 93 6.03 -16.45 7.63
C ASP A 93 5.35 -16.70 6.29
N LEU A 94 4.76 -15.69 5.67
CA LEU A 94 4.18 -15.76 4.32
C LEU A 94 5.17 -15.36 3.21
N GLY A 95 6.38 -14.91 3.56
CA GLY A 95 7.35 -14.42 2.58
C GLY A 95 6.97 -13.09 1.92
N ILE A 96 6.20 -12.23 2.62
CA ILE A 96 5.81 -10.91 2.16
C ILE A 96 6.98 -9.95 2.35
N PRO A 97 7.54 -9.36 1.28
CA PRO A 97 8.76 -8.56 1.39
C PRO A 97 8.53 -7.15 1.92
N VAL A 98 7.31 -6.62 1.80
CA VAL A 98 7.00 -5.23 2.14
C VAL A 98 5.77 -5.15 3.04
N LEU A 99 5.87 -4.32 4.10
CA LEU A 99 4.74 -3.94 4.96
C LEU A 99 4.52 -2.42 4.86
N VAL A 100 3.33 -2.01 4.41
CA VAL A 100 2.94 -0.60 4.34
C VAL A 100 2.63 -0.09 5.75
N VAL A 101 3.22 1.04 6.12
CA VAL A 101 3.03 1.74 7.39
C VAL A 101 2.36 3.08 7.10
N ALA A 102 1.20 3.30 7.71
CA ALA A 102 0.44 4.52 7.49
C ALA A 102 1.11 5.75 8.12
N GLY A 103 1.17 6.83 7.36
CA GLY A 103 1.52 8.17 7.79
C GLY A 103 0.33 8.86 8.46
N ASP A 104 -0.15 8.30 9.57
CA ASP A 104 -1.43 8.61 10.20
C ASP A 104 -1.34 9.59 11.38
N ALA A 105 -0.48 10.59 11.29
CA ALA A 105 -0.42 11.64 12.30
C ALA A 105 -1.45 12.74 12.00
N PHE A 106 -2.58 12.69 12.72
CA PHE A 106 -3.68 13.64 12.57
C PHE A 106 -3.72 14.64 13.73
N GLY A 107 -4.33 15.81 13.46
CA GLY A 107 -4.53 16.89 14.43
C GLY A 107 -3.34 17.86 14.48
N PRO A 108 -3.42 18.87 15.37
CA PRO A 108 -2.31 19.78 15.57
C PRO A 108 -1.11 19.02 16.15
N LEU A 109 0.06 19.16 15.53
CA LEU A 109 1.31 18.53 15.94
C LEU A 109 2.24 19.57 16.53
N ASP A 110 2.88 19.24 17.64
CA ASP A 110 3.94 20.03 18.25
C ASP A 110 5.34 19.44 17.94
N PRO A 111 6.44 20.12 18.29
CA PRO A 111 7.78 19.60 18.07
C PRO A 111 8.06 18.25 18.78
N GLN A 112 7.37 17.96 19.88
CA GLN A 112 7.50 16.69 20.60
C GLN A 112 6.82 15.56 19.84
N ASP A 113 5.68 15.84 19.17
CA ASP A 113 5.00 14.89 18.29
C ASP A 113 5.89 14.48 17.13
N LEU A 114 6.55 15.45 16.49
CA LEU A 114 7.49 15.18 15.41
C LEU A 114 8.68 14.34 15.89
N GLY A 115 9.23 14.64 17.07
CA GLY A 115 10.28 13.82 17.68
C GLY A 115 9.84 12.39 17.99
N ARG A 116 8.61 12.20 18.46
CA ARG A 116 8.02 10.86 18.70
C ARG A 116 7.81 10.09 17.41
N LEU A 117 7.37 10.77 16.36
CA LEU A 117 7.16 10.18 15.04
C LEU A 117 8.48 9.68 14.47
N SER A 118 9.54 10.50 14.42
CA SER A 118 10.86 10.08 13.96
C SER A 118 11.41 8.92 14.79
N ALA A 119 11.34 8.98 16.12
CA ALA A 119 11.77 7.88 16.98
C ALA A 119 10.99 6.59 16.75
N SER A 120 9.68 6.70 16.47
CA SER A 120 8.83 5.55 16.14
C SER A 120 9.23 4.91 14.81
N LEU A 121 9.53 5.72 13.78
CA LEU A 121 10.00 5.21 12.48
C LEU A 121 11.35 4.52 12.57
N VAL A 122 12.31 5.09 13.35
CA VAL A 122 13.61 4.45 13.60
C VAL A 122 13.44 3.07 14.24
N GLU A 123 12.62 2.97 15.29
CA GLU A 123 12.35 1.70 15.96
C GLU A 123 11.60 0.72 15.05
N ALA A 124 10.62 1.20 14.29
CA ALA A 124 9.88 0.34 13.34
C ALA A 124 10.82 -0.19 12.25
N ALA A 125 11.66 0.66 11.66
CA ALA A 125 12.63 0.25 10.65
C ALA A 125 13.60 -0.81 11.15
N LYS A 126 14.08 -0.67 12.41
CA LYS A 126 14.90 -1.69 13.05
C LYS A 126 14.19 -3.03 13.15
N ARG A 127 12.95 -3.06 13.64
CA ARG A 127 12.16 -4.30 13.75
C ARG A 127 11.83 -4.90 12.39
N GLY A 128 11.55 -4.06 11.39
CA GLY A 128 11.41 -4.51 10.00
C GLY A 128 12.67 -5.20 9.49
N ALA A 129 13.84 -4.60 9.70
CA ALA A 129 15.13 -5.20 9.35
C ALA A 129 15.37 -6.54 10.04
N ASP A 130 15.11 -6.62 11.35
CA ASP A 130 15.25 -7.84 12.15
C ASP A 130 14.32 -8.97 11.66
N ALA A 131 13.14 -8.60 11.13
CA ALA A 131 12.17 -9.53 10.55
C ALA A 131 12.44 -9.88 9.07
N GLY A 132 13.38 -9.18 8.40
CA GLY A 132 13.62 -9.30 6.97
C GLY A 132 12.49 -8.72 6.11
N VAL A 133 11.72 -7.76 6.64
CA VAL A 133 10.59 -7.08 5.99
C VAL A 133 10.92 -5.61 5.81
N ARG A 134 10.84 -5.11 4.57
CA ARG A 134 11.01 -3.70 4.30
C ARG A 134 9.72 -2.94 4.61
N LEU A 135 9.82 -1.83 5.31
CA LEU A 135 8.68 -0.96 5.58
C LEU A 135 8.51 0.07 4.44
N ALA A 136 7.28 0.35 4.09
CA ALA A 136 6.91 1.36 3.11
C ALA A 136 6.04 2.43 3.78
N LEU A 137 6.60 3.61 4.08
CA LEU A 137 5.85 4.72 4.67
C LEU A 137 4.91 5.32 3.63
N GLU A 138 3.63 5.18 3.85
CA GLU A 138 2.58 5.77 3.04
C GLU A 138 2.15 7.10 3.65
N PHE A 139 2.26 8.20 2.90
CA PHE A 139 1.71 9.49 3.31
C PHE A 139 0.21 9.56 3.01
N ASP A 140 -0.57 10.13 3.92
CA ASP A 140 -2.00 10.36 3.72
C ASP A 140 -2.25 11.85 3.46
N ALA A 141 -2.82 12.19 2.31
CA ALA A 141 -3.15 13.56 1.92
C ALA A 141 -4.00 14.33 2.95
N ARG A 142 -4.75 13.61 3.81
CA ARG A 142 -5.61 14.17 4.86
C ARG A 142 -4.93 14.24 6.22
N ALA A 143 -3.79 13.57 6.39
CA ALA A 143 -3.02 13.65 7.62
C ALA A 143 -2.43 15.05 7.81
N SER A 144 -2.10 15.38 9.05
CA SER A 144 -1.32 16.60 9.32
C SER A 144 0.13 16.44 8.88
N PHE A 145 0.70 15.20 9.04
CA PHE A 145 2.07 14.88 8.64
C PHE A 145 2.35 13.36 8.74
N PRO A 146 3.06 12.75 7.73
CA PRO A 146 3.37 13.30 6.41
C PRO A 146 2.12 13.30 5.52
N ASN A 147 1.90 14.35 4.75
CA ASN A 147 0.73 14.46 3.88
C ASN A 147 1.06 14.65 2.39
N ASN A 148 2.32 14.53 2.03
CA ASN A 148 2.81 14.65 0.66
C ASN A 148 4.12 13.88 0.48
N LEU A 149 4.49 13.66 -0.78
CA LEU A 149 5.69 12.91 -1.13
C LEU A 149 6.97 13.53 -0.56
N GLN A 150 7.12 14.85 -0.61
CA GLN A 150 8.30 15.54 -0.11
C GLN A 150 8.53 15.29 1.39
N SER A 151 7.47 15.36 2.18
CA SER A 151 7.57 15.12 3.64
C SER A 151 7.84 13.65 3.97
N ALA A 152 7.26 12.71 3.20
CA ALA A 152 7.52 11.29 3.37
C ALA A 152 8.99 10.94 3.04
N VAL A 153 9.50 11.47 1.93
CA VAL A 153 10.92 11.30 1.54
C VAL A 153 11.84 11.85 2.61
N ALA A 154 11.59 13.08 3.09
CA ALA A 154 12.43 13.70 4.13
C ALA A 154 12.48 12.84 5.42
N LEU A 155 11.35 12.26 5.83
CA LEU A 155 11.30 11.35 6.98
C LEU A 155 12.11 10.06 6.76
N VAL A 156 12.00 9.46 5.57
CA VAL A 156 12.76 8.25 5.23
C VAL A 156 14.25 8.53 5.20
N GLU A 157 14.66 9.68 4.64
CA GLU A 157 16.06 10.14 4.63
C GLU A 157 16.60 10.40 6.06
N ASP A 158 15.79 11.04 6.92
CA ASP A 158 16.16 11.32 8.32
C ASP A 158 16.38 10.01 9.12
N VAL A 159 15.53 9.00 8.90
CA VAL A 159 15.70 7.67 9.50
C VAL A 159 16.94 6.95 8.97
N GLY A 160 17.27 7.13 7.70
CA GLY A 160 18.49 6.62 7.06
C GLY A 160 18.62 5.09 7.06
N SER A 161 17.52 4.34 7.16
CA SER A 161 17.52 2.87 7.20
C SER A 161 17.14 2.28 5.84
N PRO A 162 17.91 1.33 5.30
CA PRO A 162 17.53 0.62 4.07
C PRO A 162 16.26 -0.24 4.22
N ALA A 163 15.85 -0.53 5.46
CA ALA A 163 14.62 -1.25 5.78
C ALA A 163 13.37 -0.36 5.77
N LEU A 164 13.51 0.94 5.51
CA LEU A 164 12.41 1.88 5.34
C LEU A 164 12.50 2.54 3.96
N GLY A 165 11.39 2.66 3.28
CA GLY A 165 11.23 3.42 2.06
C GLY A 165 9.85 4.06 2.02
N VAL A 166 9.52 4.70 0.90
CA VAL A 166 8.21 5.32 0.68
C VAL A 166 7.27 4.33 0.00
N CYS A 167 6.03 4.27 0.45
CA CYS A 167 4.90 3.81 -0.36
C CYS A 167 4.32 5.04 -1.07
N LEU A 168 4.36 5.02 -2.40
CA LEU A 168 3.69 6.04 -3.18
C LEU A 168 2.33 5.54 -3.60
N ASP A 169 1.28 6.02 -2.93
CA ASP A 169 -0.10 5.92 -3.41
C ASP A 169 -0.41 7.12 -4.31
N TRP A 170 -0.76 6.82 -5.57
CA TRP A 170 -1.06 7.85 -6.56
C TRP A 170 -2.29 8.70 -6.21
N PHE A 171 -3.26 8.13 -5.51
CA PHE A 171 -4.41 8.90 -5.03
C PHE A 171 -3.96 9.98 -4.04
N HIS A 172 -3.26 9.60 -2.96
CA HIS A 172 -2.77 10.56 -1.97
C HIS A 172 -1.78 11.58 -2.58
N TYR A 173 -0.98 11.16 -3.55
CA TYR A 173 -0.12 12.08 -4.28
C TYR A 173 -0.93 13.14 -5.03
N THR A 174 -2.01 12.75 -5.68
CA THR A 174 -2.81 13.62 -6.56
C THR A 174 -3.74 14.56 -5.79
N VAL A 175 -4.45 14.03 -4.76
CA VAL A 175 -5.41 14.84 -3.99
C VAL A 175 -4.72 15.70 -2.93
N GLY A 176 -3.51 15.35 -2.54
CA GLY A 176 -2.71 16.03 -1.52
C GLY A 176 -1.93 17.24 -2.06
N PRO A 177 -1.12 17.85 -1.19
CA PRO A 177 -0.29 19.00 -1.55
C PRO A 177 1.02 18.65 -2.27
N SER A 178 1.21 17.41 -2.73
CA SER A 178 2.37 17.02 -3.54
C SER A 178 2.44 17.81 -4.84
N LYS A 179 3.66 18.05 -5.31
CA LYS A 179 3.92 18.85 -6.52
C LYS A 179 4.47 17.96 -7.63
N PRO A 180 4.25 18.28 -8.91
CA PRO A 180 4.78 17.47 -10.02
C PRO A 180 6.29 17.21 -9.94
N LEU A 181 7.08 18.17 -9.45
CA LEU A 181 8.53 18.04 -9.28
C LEU A 181 8.92 17.08 -8.14
N ASP A 182 8.03 16.80 -7.20
CA ASP A 182 8.33 15.90 -6.08
C ASP A 182 8.59 14.47 -6.58
N LEU A 183 8.06 14.07 -7.75
CA LEU A 183 8.38 12.78 -8.36
C LEU A 183 9.89 12.61 -8.61
N LEU A 184 10.63 13.70 -8.80
CA LEU A 184 12.09 13.65 -8.99
C LEU A 184 12.85 13.20 -7.73
N LEU A 185 12.25 13.28 -6.55
CA LEU A 185 12.79 12.76 -5.30
C LEU A 185 12.83 11.23 -5.24
N LEU A 186 12.04 10.55 -6.07
CA LEU A 186 12.00 9.09 -6.10
C LEU A 186 13.28 8.53 -6.73
N THR A 187 13.89 7.60 -6.02
CA THR A 187 14.93 6.70 -6.53
C THR A 187 14.49 5.26 -6.31
N THR A 188 15.19 4.29 -6.90
CA THR A 188 14.90 2.87 -6.68
C THR A 188 15.07 2.47 -5.22
N GLU A 189 16.03 3.08 -4.53
CA GLU A 189 16.32 2.83 -3.13
C GLU A 189 15.26 3.45 -2.21
N MET A 190 14.74 4.63 -2.59
CA MET A 190 13.72 5.34 -1.83
C MET A 190 12.36 4.64 -1.91
N LEU A 191 12.00 4.12 -3.07
CA LEU A 191 10.67 3.58 -3.34
C LEU A 191 10.55 2.11 -2.90
N ALA A 192 9.72 1.84 -1.88
CA ALA A 192 9.50 0.49 -1.38
C ALA A 192 8.25 -0.16 -1.98
N HIS A 193 7.18 0.60 -2.22
CA HIS A 193 5.93 0.11 -2.79
C HIS A 193 5.22 1.20 -3.58
N VAL A 194 4.35 0.78 -4.50
CA VAL A 194 3.52 1.69 -5.31
C VAL A 194 2.09 1.18 -5.33
N GLN A 195 1.16 2.08 -5.00
CA GLN A 195 -0.27 1.87 -5.12
C GLN A 195 -0.85 2.86 -6.13
N VAL A 196 -1.81 2.40 -6.93
CA VAL A 196 -2.38 3.19 -8.01
C VAL A 196 -3.89 3.08 -8.07
N SER A 197 -4.52 4.21 -8.27
CA SER A 197 -5.89 4.37 -8.73
C SER A 197 -5.95 5.55 -9.68
N ASP A 198 -7.08 5.75 -10.32
CA ASP A 198 -7.46 7.05 -10.88
C ASP A 198 -8.53 7.69 -9.99
N ILE A 199 -8.99 8.88 -10.33
CA ILE A 199 -9.99 9.63 -9.59
C ILE A 199 -11.19 9.89 -10.51
N ALA A 200 -12.39 9.60 -10.02
CA ALA A 200 -13.64 9.98 -10.69
C ALA A 200 -13.67 11.49 -11.00
N ASP A 201 -14.57 11.91 -11.88
CA ASP A 201 -14.68 13.32 -12.27
C ASP A 201 -15.29 14.17 -11.13
N VAL A 202 -14.48 14.38 -10.10
CA VAL A 202 -14.76 15.23 -8.95
C VAL A 202 -13.58 16.18 -8.71
N PRO A 203 -13.80 17.39 -8.17
CA PRO A 203 -12.70 18.26 -7.79
C PRO A 203 -11.76 17.53 -6.80
N ARG A 204 -10.46 17.57 -7.05
CA ARG A 204 -9.46 16.82 -6.27
C ARG A 204 -9.51 17.14 -4.77
N GLU A 205 -9.87 18.38 -4.42
CA GLU A 205 -10.01 18.86 -3.05
C GLU A 205 -11.20 18.23 -2.32
N MET A 206 -12.13 17.64 -3.07
CA MET A 206 -13.34 16.96 -2.55
C MET A 206 -13.24 15.44 -2.67
N ALA A 207 -12.24 14.94 -3.42
CA ALA A 207 -12.09 13.52 -3.66
C ALA A 207 -11.78 12.75 -2.36
N GLY A 208 -12.49 11.65 -2.16
CA GLY A 208 -12.29 10.70 -1.08
C GLY A 208 -11.98 9.29 -1.61
N ASP A 209 -11.76 8.34 -0.72
CA ASP A 209 -11.45 6.97 -1.12
C ASP A 209 -12.55 6.32 -1.97
N SER A 210 -13.80 6.73 -1.77
CA SER A 210 -14.96 6.29 -2.60
C SER A 210 -14.92 6.79 -4.04
N ASP A 211 -14.07 7.75 -4.35
CA ASP A 211 -13.91 8.29 -5.71
C ASP A 211 -12.72 7.66 -6.45
N ARG A 212 -12.01 6.71 -5.82
CA ARG A 212 -10.98 5.91 -6.47
C ARG A 212 -11.61 5.00 -7.52
N ILE A 213 -11.09 5.04 -8.74
CA ILE A 213 -11.50 4.21 -9.86
C ILE A 213 -10.29 3.57 -10.55
N LEU A 214 -10.54 2.72 -11.54
CA LEU A 214 -9.47 2.01 -12.25
C LEU A 214 -8.48 2.95 -12.91
N PRO A 215 -7.18 2.63 -12.88
CA PRO A 215 -6.15 3.45 -13.50
C PRO A 215 -6.41 3.69 -14.99
N GLY A 216 -6.38 4.95 -15.41
CA GLY A 216 -6.61 5.39 -16.79
C GLY A 216 -8.08 5.60 -17.16
N GLU A 217 -9.01 5.54 -16.21
CA GLU A 217 -10.44 5.76 -16.44
C GLU A 217 -10.96 7.09 -15.86
N GLY A 218 -10.10 7.88 -15.26
CA GLY A 218 -10.48 9.10 -14.55
C GLY A 218 -9.79 10.37 -15.01
N SER A 219 -9.82 11.35 -14.12
CA SER A 219 -9.29 12.70 -14.36
C SER A 219 -7.83 12.89 -13.94
N ALA A 220 -7.20 11.86 -13.31
CA ALA A 220 -5.84 11.89 -12.80
C ALA A 220 -5.04 10.64 -13.19
N PRO A 221 -4.88 10.36 -14.51
CA PRO A 221 -4.18 9.15 -14.94
C PRO A 221 -2.72 9.14 -14.44
N PRO A 222 -2.19 7.98 -14.02
CA PRO A 222 -0.86 7.87 -13.42
C PRO A 222 0.30 7.86 -14.45
N ASP A 223 0.16 8.52 -15.60
CA ASP A 223 1.13 8.49 -16.69
C ASP A 223 2.50 9.07 -16.27
N ASP A 224 2.50 10.17 -15.54
CA ASP A 224 3.73 10.80 -15.04
C ASP A 224 4.45 9.90 -14.04
N LEU A 225 3.71 9.21 -13.19
CA LEU A 225 4.26 8.20 -12.28
C LEU A 225 4.89 7.05 -13.07
N VAL A 226 4.16 6.47 -14.03
CA VAL A 226 4.65 5.34 -14.84
C VAL A 226 5.93 5.73 -15.57
N ARG A 227 5.97 6.93 -16.17
CA ARG A 227 7.18 7.46 -16.81
C ARG A 227 8.34 7.53 -15.80
N ARG A 228 8.10 8.09 -14.61
CA ARG A 228 9.13 8.18 -13.56
C ARG A 228 9.62 6.81 -13.11
N LEU A 229 8.73 5.85 -12.91
CA LEU A 229 9.09 4.48 -12.55
C LEU A 229 10.01 3.81 -13.60
N HIS A 230 9.76 4.06 -14.89
CA HIS A 230 10.64 3.61 -15.97
C HIS A 230 12.01 4.29 -15.94
N GLU A 231 12.04 5.61 -15.76
CA GLU A 231 13.28 6.41 -15.70
C GLU A 231 14.22 5.94 -14.59
N ILE A 232 13.69 5.66 -13.40
CA ILE A 232 14.49 5.17 -12.26
C ILE A 232 14.78 3.67 -12.31
N GLY A 233 14.21 2.95 -13.28
CA GLY A 233 14.38 1.50 -13.40
C GLY A 233 13.68 0.70 -12.30
N TYR A 234 12.57 1.19 -11.75
CA TYR A 234 11.82 0.46 -10.72
C TYR A 234 11.36 -0.90 -11.21
N ARG A 235 11.57 -1.94 -10.41
CA ARG A 235 11.23 -3.34 -10.72
C ARG A 235 10.23 -3.96 -9.73
N GLY A 236 9.84 -3.23 -8.70
CA GLY A 236 8.91 -3.68 -7.68
C GLY A 236 7.47 -3.84 -8.17
N ALA A 237 6.58 -4.11 -7.24
CA ALA A 237 5.15 -4.24 -7.52
C ALA A 237 4.47 -2.87 -7.66
N VAL A 238 3.44 -2.84 -8.53
CA VAL A 238 2.51 -1.72 -8.67
C VAL A 238 1.12 -2.31 -8.47
N ALA A 239 0.50 -2.01 -7.35
CA ALA A 239 -0.78 -2.57 -6.93
C ALA A 239 -1.93 -1.60 -7.21
N VAL A 240 -3.00 -2.06 -7.84
CA VAL A 240 -4.26 -1.31 -7.87
C VAL A 240 -4.86 -1.33 -6.47
N GLU A 241 -5.14 -0.15 -5.92
CA GLU A 241 -5.81 0.00 -4.63
C GLU A 241 -7.05 0.89 -4.75
N LEU A 242 -8.22 0.29 -4.55
CA LEU A 242 -9.51 0.96 -4.66
C LEU A 242 -10.34 0.70 -3.39
N GLN A 243 -10.45 1.72 -2.56
CA GLN A 243 -11.29 1.70 -1.37
C GLN A 243 -12.68 2.27 -1.67
N ASN A 244 -13.30 1.78 -2.76
CA ASN A 244 -14.58 2.27 -3.27
C ASN A 244 -15.70 1.27 -3.02
N PRO A 245 -16.68 1.57 -2.13
CA PRO A 245 -17.78 0.67 -1.79
C PRO A 245 -18.67 0.27 -2.98
N ALA A 246 -18.75 1.10 -4.01
CA ALA A 246 -19.50 0.75 -5.22
C ALA A 246 -18.82 -0.40 -5.98
N LEU A 247 -17.48 -0.42 -6.01
CA LEU A 247 -16.70 -1.45 -6.67
C LEU A 247 -16.63 -2.75 -5.86
N TRP A 248 -16.74 -2.70 -4.52
CA TRP A 248 -16.76 -3.91 -3.68
C TRP A 248 -17.94 -4.86 -3.96
N ARG A 249 -19.00 -4.34 -4.59
CA ARG A 249 -20.18 -5.13 -5.00
C ARG A 249 -19.98 -5.91 -6.29
N ILE A 250 -18.91 -5.63 -7.03
CA ILE A 250 -18.56 -6.38 -8.24
C ILE A 250 -18.02 -7.75 -7.80
N PRO A 251 -18.47 -8.86 -8.40
CA PRO A 251 -17.90 -10.18 -8.10
C PRO A 251 -16.38 -10.15 -8.25
N PRO A 252 -15.60 -10.69 -7.28
CA PRO A 252 -14.14 -10.57 -7.27
C PRO A 252 -13.47 -11.06 -8.55
N ARG A 253 -14.01 -12.11 -9.19
CA ARG A 253 -13.52 -12.60 -10.47
C ARG A 253 -13.61 -11.56 -11.58
N GLN A 254 -14.78 -10.95 -11.74
CA GLN A 254 -15.00 -9.93 -12.75
C GLN A 254 -14.14 -8.69 -12.47
N PHE A 255 -14.10 -8.27 -11.21
CA PHE A 255 -13.24 -7.15 -10.79
C PHE A 255 -11.76 -7.46 -11.06
N GLY A 256 -11.28 -8.65 -10.69
CA GLY A 256 -9.90 -9.09 -10.89
C GLY A 256 -9.47 -9.04 -12.35
N GLU A 257 -10.28 -9.56 -13.26
CA GLU A 257 -10.03 -9.54 -14.71
C GLU A 257 -9.90 -8.10 -15.25
N ILE A 258 -10.83 -7.21 -14.87
CA ILE A 258 -10.86 -5.84 -15.34
C ILE A 258 -9.70 -5.04 -14.75
N ALA A 259 -9.49 -5.11 -13.43
CA ALA A 259 -8.47 -4.34 -12.72
C ALA A 259 -7.05 -4.80 -13.10
N PHE A 260 -6.83 -6.11 -13.24
CA PHE A 260 -5.53 -6.62 -13.66
C PHE A 260 -5.20 -6.25 -15.11
N THR A 261 -6.21 -6.23 -15.98
CA THR A 261 -6.06 -5.72 -17.35
C THR A 261 -5.73 -4.23 -17.36
N ALA A 262 -6.39 -3.42 -16.52
CA ALA A 262 -6.15 -1.98 -16.42
C ALA A 262 -4.71 -1.68 -15.99
N VAL A 263 -4.22 -2.32 -14.91
CA VAL A 263 -2.84 -2.08 -14.45
C VAL A 263 -1.80 -2.58 -15.46
N ARG A 264 -2.04 -3.71 -16.12
CA ARG A 264 -1.14 -4.18 -17.19
C ARG A 264 -1.08 -3.23 -18.37
N ARG A 265 -2.23 -2.67 -18.78
CA ARG A 265 -2.30 -1.66 -19.83
C ARG A 265 -1.53 -0.41 -19.44
N MET A 266 -1.77 0.10 -18.24
CA MET A 266 -1.07 1.25 -17.67
C MET A 266 0.45 1.06 -17.69
N LEU A 267 0.94 -0.15 -17.35
CA LEU A 267 2.37 -0.49 -17.34
C LEU A 267 2.96 -0.85 -18.72
N GLY A 268 2.16 -0.75 -19.80
CA GLY A 268 2.60 -1.12 -21.15
C GLY A 268 2.83 -2.63 -21.35
N GLN A 269 2.19 -3.48 -20.56
CA GLN A 269 2.37 -4.95 -20.55
C GLN A 269 1.18 -5.71 -21.15
N ALA A 270 0.10 -5.02 -21.50
CA ALA A 270 -1.02 -5.63 -22.21
C ALA A 270 -0.77 -5.51 -23.72
N SER A 271 -0.80 -6.62 -24.46
CA SER A 271 -0.91 -6.60 -25.91
C SER A 271 -2.25 -5.96 -26.28
N MET A 272 -2.24 -5.03 -27.25
CA MET A 272 -3.47 -4.50 -27.84
C MET A 272 -4.21 -5.63 -28.58
#